data_645838511eccd7aec7c27eb014f4dd21
#
_entry.id   645838511eccd7aec7c27eb014f4dd21
#
_cell.length_a   1.000
_cell.length_b   1.000
_cell.length_c   1.000
_cell.angle_alpha   90.00
_cell.angle_beta   90.00
_cell.angle_gamma   90.00
#
_symmetry.space_group_name_H-M   'P 1'
#
loop_
_entity.id
_entity.type
_entity.pdbx_description
1 polymer ?
#
loop_
_entity_poly.entity_id
_entity_poly.type
_entity_poly.pdbx_seq_one_letter_code
_entity_poly.pdbx_strand_id
1 'polypeptide(L)'
;MLGRATILLGVCLAGASAKGQVTPERLLEAAKEPQNWLMYSGDYAGRRYSSLDQINTKSAAALVPKWAYQTMAGGKFETTSLVVDGVLYATGADDRAFALDARSGRPIWQYQRSLPPDIRPCCGRVNRGLAILGDKVFLGTLDAHVIALDAKTGNVVWDVGTSDYSKGYSITLAPLVINRLVLIGVSGGEYGIRGFIDAYDAATGARKWRFYTIPAPGEPGHETWEGDSWKIGGAPAWITGTYDPATNTTFWTTGNPSPSNRGAGRAGDNLYSNSLLALDPDTGKLKWYFQFTRHDEHDYDATQVPVLVDDGGRHLIVQANRNGFFYVVDRSTGKLLSATTYAKVTWSNAKDASGVPVEREEASPTLTGVPVCPGAIGATNWMSPTYDPQTKLFYVTAREQCDIFSTAPQPYEAGHAFYGSAYFPNDDAQPFWGAVRAIDPATSQVKWELRHLSPSWSGVLSTAGGLVFTGDAEGNFMALDAASGKILWHFQCGASVYASPMTYAIDGRQYVAIAAGTTLFAFGLP
;
A
#
# COMPACT_ATOMS: atom_id res chain seq x y z
N MET A 1 4.83 14.53 -78.32
CA MET A 1 4.54 13.54 -77.30
C MET A 1 4.93 14.18 -75.96
N LEU A 2 3.97 14.72 -75.24
CA LEU A 2 4.18 15.33 -73.92
C LEU A 2 3.81 14.33 -72.81
N GLY A 3 4.80 13.88 -72.06
CA GLY A 3 4.60 13.03 -70.88
C GLY A 3 4.12 13.85 -69.67
N ARG A 4 2.95 13.48 -69.15
CA ARG A 4 2.44 14.02 -67.85
C ARG A 4 3.07 13.26 -66.71
N ALA A 5 3.81 13.94 -65.86
CA ALA A 5 4.29 13.43 -64.58
C ALA A 5 3.20 13.63 -63.52
N THR A 6 2.67 12.52 -62.98
CA THR A 6 1.73 12.53 -61.84
C THR A 6 2.53 12.53 -60.55
N ILE A 7 2.47 13.62 -59.79
CA ILE A 7 3.04 13.72 -58.42
C ILE A 7 2.00 13.14 -57.47
N LEU A 8 2.31 12.00 -56.87
CA LEU A 8 1.56 11.48 -55.69
C LEU A 8 2.02 12.22 -54.43
N LEU A 9 1.14 13.09 -53.93
CA LEU A 9 1.29 13.63 -52.56
C LEU A 9 0.87 12.53 -51.58
N GLY A 10 1.83 11.95 -50.88
CA GLY A 10 1.61 11.11 -49.71
C GLY A 10 1.17 11.97 -48.52
N VAL A 11 -0.13 11.92 -48.21
CA VAL A 11 -0.64 12.50 -46.96
C VAL A 11 -0.27 11.56 -45.82
N CYS A 12 0.77 11.91 -45.04
CA CYS A 12 1.00 11.31 -43.72
C CYS A 12 -0.13 11.75 -42.78
N LEU A 13 -1.16 10.95 -42.63
CA LEU A 13 -2.10 11.03 -41.54
C LEU A 13 -1.34 10.65 -40.26
N ALA A 14 -0.88 11.66 -39.51
CA ALA A 14 -0.52 11.47 -38.10
C ALA A 14 -1.80 11.03 -37.36
N GLY A 15 -1.93 9.72 -37.15
CA GLY A 15 -3.02 9.15 -36.39
C GLY A 15 -2.97 9.73 -34.97
N ALA A 16 -3.91 10.63 -34.63
CA ALA A 16 -4.24 10.92 -33.26
C ALA A 16 -4.69 9.59 -32.66
N SER A 17 -3.86 8.97 -31.81
CA SER A 17 -4.25 7.81 -31.00
C SER A 17 -5.52 8.19 -30.25
N ALA A 18 -6.64 7.59 -30.61
CA ALA A 18 -7.84 7.65 -29.79
C ALA A 18 -7.44 7.18 -28.39
N LYS A 19 -7.66 8.02 -27.37
CA LYS A 19 -7.44 7.66 -25.97
C LYS A 19 -8.18 6.35 -25.72
N GLY A 20 -7.41 5.25 -25.58
CA GLY A 20 -7.98 3.90 -25.48
C GLY A 20 -8.52 3.67 -24.06
N GLN A 21 -9.62 2.92 -23.97
CA GLN A 21 -10.11 2.46 -22.65
C GLN A 21 -9.02 1.66 -21.92
N VAL A 22 -9.00 1.72 -20.60
CA VAL A 22 -8.13 0.87 -19.78
C VAL A 22 -8.70 -0.55 -19.78
N THR A 23 -8.16 -1.44 -20.60
CA THR A 23 -8.59 -2.84 -20.67
C THR A 23 -7.78 -3.71 -19.69
N PRO A 24 -8.22 -4.93 -19.36
CA PRO A 24 -7.42 -5.86 -18.57
C PRO A 24 -6.04 -6.13 -19.17
N GLU A 25 -5.95 -6.24 -20.49
CA GLU A 25 -4.69 -6.47 -21.22
C GLU A 25 -3.76 -5.26 -21.07
N ARG A 26 -4.30 -4.04 -21.11
CA ARG A 26 -3.53 -2.81 -20.88
C ARG A 26 -2.98 -2.74 -19.46
N LEU A 27 -3.72 -3.20 -18.45
CA LEU A 27 -3.24 -3.31 -17.08
C LEU A 27 -2.13 -4.38 -16.93
N LEU A 28 -2.23 -5.52 -17.60
CA LEU A 28 -1.17 -6.55 -17.63
C LEU A 28 0.13 -6.02 -18.25
N GLU A 29 0.01 -5.11 -19.18
CA GLU A 29 1.13 -4.51 -19.91
C GLU A 29 1.51 -3.10 -19.41
N ALA A 30 1.07 -2.71 -18.21
CA ALA A 30 1.30 -1.37 -17.65
C ALA A 30 2.76 -0.90 -17.72
N ALA A 31 3.72 -1.81 -17.54
CA ALA A 31 5.15 -1.51 -17.66
C ALA A 31 5.59 -1.09 -19.07
N LYS A 32 4.80 -1.37 -20.12
CA LYS A 32 5.04 -0.91 -21.49
C LYS A 32 4.54 0.51 -21.76
N GLU A 33 3.81 1.07 -20.82
CA GLU A 33 3.26 2.43 -20.88
C GLU A 33 3.81 3.31 -19.75
N PRO A 34 5.12 3.54 -19.63
CA PRO A 34 5.72 4.25 -18.51
C PRO A 34 5.26 5.72 -18.41
N GLN A 35 4.68 6.28 -19.47
CA GLN A 35 4.06 7.61 -19.46
C GLN A 35 2.75 7.66 -18.65
N ASN A 36 2.17 6.50 -18.33
CA ASN A 36 0.99 6.35 -17.48
C ASN A 36 1.37 5.76 -16.10
N TRP A 37 0.45 5.84 -15.14
CA TRP A 37 0.51 5.16 -13.85
C TRP A 37 -0.84 4.52 -13.58
N LEU A 38 -1.04 3.29 -14.09
CA LEU A 38 -2.35 2.69 -14.28
C LEU A 38 -2.94 2.02 -13.03
N MET A 39 -2.13 1.76 -12.00
CA MET A 39 -2.57 1.12 -10.76
C MET A 39 -1.75 1.55 -9.55
N TYR A 40 -2.20 1.21 -8.33
CA TYR A 40 -1.65 1.68 -7.06
C TYR A 40 -0.11 1.64 -6.98
N SER A 41 0.51 0.53 -7.36
CA SER A 41 1.98 0.37 -7.31
C SER A 41 2.66 0.46 -8.69
N GLY A 42 1.96 1.00 -9.71
CA GLY A 42 2.47 1.13 -11.08
C GLY A 42 2.37 -0.15 -11.89
N ASP A 43 2.59 -1.31 -11.28
CA ASP A 43 2.43 -2.63 -11.88
C ASP A 43 1.80 -3.64 -10.89
N TYR A 44 1.40 -4.80 -11.40
CA TYR A 44 0.84 -5.88 -10.59
C TYR A 44 1.82 -6.51 -9.61
N ALA A 45 3.11 -6.41 -9.87
CA ALA A 45 4.17 -6.96 -9.01
C ALA A 45 4.42 -6.11 -7.75
N GLY A 46 3.80 -4.94 -7.64
CA GLY A 46 3.96 -4.07 -6.48
C GLY A 46 5.30 -3.35 -6.41
N ARG A 47 6.06 -3.32 -7.51
CA ARG A 47 7.45 -2.82 -7.51
C ARG A 47 7.57 -1.32 -7.34
N ARG A 48 6.56 -0.55 -7.67
CA ARG A 48 6.57 0.94 -7.66
C ARG A 48 7.84 1.50 -8.34
N TYR A 49 8.17 0.93 -9.48
CA TYR A 49 9.28 1.28 -10.34
C TYR A 49 8.78 1.84 -11.67
N SER A 50 9.47 2.85 -12.22
CA SER A 50 9.19 3.38 -13.54
C SER A 50 10.42 3.32 -14.45
N SER A 51 10.23 2.92 -15.70
CA SER A 51 11.27 2.96 -16.72
C SER A 51 11.53 4.36 -17.33
N LEU A 52 10.84 5.40 -16.87
CA LEU A 52 11.15 6.78 -17.24
C LEU A 52 12.51 7.22 -16.67
N ASP A 53 13.33 7.89 -17.51
CA ASP A 53 14.71 8.26 -17.20
C ASP A 53 15.09 9.71 -17.57
N GLN A 54 14.15 10.51 -18.07
CA GLN A 54 14.41 11.92 -18.40
C GLN A 54 14.85 12.71 -17.16
N ILE A 55 14.19 12.44 -16.01
CA ILE A 55 14.64 12.90 -14.70
C ILE A 55 15.60 11.84 -14.17
N ASN A 56 16.88 12.19 -14.06
CA ASN A 56 17.95 11.26 -13.69
C ASN A 56 18.97 11.91 -12.76
N THR A 57 19.99 11.17 -12.37
CA THR A 57 21.02 11.64 -11.43
C THR A 57 21.75 12.91 -11.86
N LYS A 58 21.79 13.23 -13.17
CA LYS A 58 22.43 14.44 -13.70
C LYS A 58 21.47 15.63 -13.77
N SER A 59 20.17 15.36 -13.97
CA SER A 59 19.15 16.41 -14.18
C SER A 59 18.31 16.71 -12.93
N ALA A 60 18.32 15.83 -11.91
CA ALA A 60 17.46 15.95 -10.73
C ALA A 60 17.60 17.30 -10.00
N ALA A 61 18.84 17.86 -9.95
CA ALA A 61 19.08 19.16 -9.30
C ALA A 61 18.34 20.34 -9.95
N ALA A 62 17.82 20.16 -11.18
CA ALA A 62 17.06 21.17 -11.90
C ALA A 62 15.54 21.04 -11.74
N LEU A 63 15.05 20.09 -10.93
CA LEU A 63 13.61 19.90 -10.72
C LEU A 63 12.97 21.15 -10.12
N VAL A 64 11.81 21.50 -10.68
CA VAL A 64 10.99 22.64 -10.22
C VAL A 64 9.53 22.20 -10.12
N PRO A 65 8.71 22.81 -9.23
CA PRO A 65 7.27 22.58 -9.22
C PRO A 65 6.66 23.08 -10.53
N LYS A 66 5.83 22.25 -11.16
CA LYS A 66 5.08 22.59 -12.37
C LYS A 66 3.68 23.08 -12.04
N TRP A 67 3.05 22.42 -11.07
CA TRP A 67 1.76 22.85 -10.53
C TRP A 67 1.59 22.29 -9.11
N ALA A 68 0.68 22.93 -8.38
CA ALA A 68 0.20 22.49 -7.08
C ALA A 68 -1.34 22.59 -7.06
N TYR A 69 -1.99 21.54 -6.60
CA TYR A 69 -3.44 21.50 -6.44
C TYR A 69 -3.80 21.34 -4.98
N GLN A 70 -4.54 22.32 -4.43
CA GLN A 70 -5.01 22.34 -3.05
C GLN A 70 -6.37 21.65 -2.96
N THR A 71 -6.47 20.59 -2.16
CA THR A 71 -7.73 19.82 -2.03
C THR A 71 -8.78 20.52 -1.16
N MET A 72 -8.40 21.50 -0.36
CA MET A 72 -9.25 22.18 0.63
C MET A 72 -9.89 21.22 1.65
N ALA A 73 -9.42 19.97 1.73
CA ALA A 73 -9.87 18.97 2.70
C ALA A 73 -8.89 18.94 3.87
N GLY A 74 -9.40 18.90 5.09
CA GLY A 74 -8.58 18.59 6.27
C GLY A 74 -8.21 17.11 6.30
N GLY A 75 -7.18 16.77 7.08
CA GLY A 75 -6.75 15.38 7.30
C GLY A 75 -5.49 14.95 6.56
N LYS A 76 -5.10 13.70 6.75
CA LYS A 76 -3.91 13.12 6.10
C LYS A 76 -4.20 12.80 4.65
N PHE A 77 -3.25 13.13 3.77
CA PHE A 77 -3.35 12.88 2.34
C PHE A 77 -2.41 11.70 1.98
N GLU A 78 -2.95 10.48 2.06
CA GLU A 78 -2.19 9.22 1.90
C GLU A 78 -2.28 8.63 0.48
N THR A 79 -2.86 9.34 -0.45
CA THR A 79 -3.18 8.86 -1.80
C THR A 79 -1.95 8.47 -2.62
N THR A 80 -2.11 7.45 -3.46
CA THR A 80 -1.35 7.30 -4.70
C THR A 80 -2.25 7.69 -5.86
N SER A 81 -1.84 8.69 -6.65
CA SER A 81 -2.58 9.08 -7.83
C SER A 81 -2.40 8.08 -8.97
N LEU A 82 -3.41 7.91 -9.82
CA LEU A 82 -3.29 7.26 -11.12
C LEU A 82 -3.12 8.33 -12.20
N VAL A 83 -2.41 8.01 -13.28
CA VAL A 83 -2.40 8.84 -14.50
C VAL A 83 -2.70 7.97 -15.69
N VAL A 84 -3.72 8.35 -16.45
CA VAL A 84 -4.18 7.65 -17.63
C VAL A 84 -4.40 8.67 -18.76
N ASP A 85 -3.59 8.59 -19.81
CA ASP A 85 -3.72 9.40 -21.03
C ASP A 85 -3.87 10.91 -20.74
N GLY A 86 -3.08 11.42 -19.77
CA GLY A 86 -3.04 12.83 -19.40
C GLY A 86 -4.09 13.26 -18.37
N VAL A 87 -4.90 12.35 -17.85
CA VAL A 87 -5.81 12.62 -16.72
C VAL A 87 -5.25 11.98 -15.45
N LEU A 88 -5.11 12.78 -14.39
CA LEU A 88 -4.70 12.32 -13.07
C LEU A 88 -5.94 12.13 -12.21
N TYR A 89 -6.05 10.94 -11.59
CA TYR A 89 -7.11 10.57 -10.64
C TYR A 89 -6.52 10.37 -9.26
N ALA A 90 -7.11 10.96 -8.25
CA ALA A 90 -6.65 10.82 -6.87
C ALA A 90 -7.81 10.86 -5.87
N THR A 91 -7.51 10.44 -4.63
CA THR A 91 -8.41 10.57 -3.49
C THR A 91 -7.83 11.51 -2.46
N GLY A 92 -8.68 12.12 -1.65
CA GLY A 92 -8.31 12.88 -0.47
C GLY A 92 -8.96 12.29 0.78
N ALA A 93 -8.77 12.96 1.90
CA ALA A 93 -9.49 12.62 3.13
C ALA A 93 -11.01 12.68 2.93
N ASP A 94 -11.77 11.99 3.81
CA ASP A 94 -13.23 11.97 3.79
C ASP A 94 -13.84 11.42 2.48
N ASP A 95 -13.14 10.45 1.85
CA ASP A 95 -13.58 9.81 0.60
C ASP A 95 -13.88 10.80 -0.53
N ARG A 96 -13.08 11.86 -0.61
CA ARG A 96 -13.03 12.68 -1.81
C ARG A 96 -12.33 11.93 -2.92
N ALA A 97 -12.89 12.02 -4.14
CA ALA A 97 -12.20 11.62 -5.35
C ALA A 97 -12.22 12.78 -6.35
N PHE A 98 -11.18 12.92 -7.14
CA PHE A 98 -11.11 13.99 -8.13
C PHE A 98 -10.27 13.59 -9.33
N ALA A 99 -10.56 14.21 -10.48
CA ALA A 99 -9.72 14.14 -11.67
C ALA A 99 -9.16 15.51 -12.03
N LEU A 100 -7.89 15.52 -12.42
CA LEU A 100 -7.17 16.72 -12.84
C LEU A 100 -6.59 16.49 -14.24
N ASP A 101 -6.46 17.55 -15.00
CA ASP A 101 -5.54 17.60 -16.13
C ASP A 101 -4.11 17.44 -15.58
N ALA A 102 -3.45 16.34 -15.91
CA ALA A 102 -2.15 15.97 -15.32
C ALA A 102 -0.99 16.90 -15.76
N ARG A 103 -1.17 17.69 -16.83
CA ARG A 103 -0.21 18.70 -17.30
C ARG A 103 -0.23 19.96 -16.45
N SER A 104 -1.43 20.39 -16.04
CA SER A 104 -1.67 21.72 -15.48
C SER A 104 -2.18 21.72 -14.04
N GLY A 105 -2.62 20.56 -13.53
CA GLY A 105 -3.29 20.46 -12.23
C GLY A 105 -4.71 21.03 -12.20
N ARG A 106 -5.30 21.42 -13.36
CA ARG A 106 -6.67 21.96 -13.42
C ARG A 106 -7.69 20.87 -13.13
N PRO A 107 -8.67 21.12 -12.24
CA PRO A 107 -9.71 20.16 -11.94
C PRO A 107 -10.61 19.91 -13.16
N ILE A 108 -10.94 18.63 -13.40
CA ILE A 108 -11.90 18.16 -14.41
C ILE A 108 -13.22 17.86 -13.72
N TRP A 109 -13.20 17.04 -12.67
CA TRP A 109 -14.35 16.77 -11.83
C TRP A 109 -13.93 16.47 -10.38
N GLN A 110 -14.88 16.56 -9.47
CA GLN A 110 -14.75 16.19 -8.06
C GLN A 110 -15.98 15.39 -7.63
N TYR A 111 -15.77 14.40 -6.79
CA TYR A 111 -16.78 13.61 -6.10
C TYR A 111 -16.53 13.71 -4.60
N GLN A 112 -17.61 13.81 -3.81
CA GLN A 112 -17.55 13.79 -2.36
C GLN A 112 -18.59 12.82 -1.83
N ARG A 113 -18.13 11.80 -1.08
CA ARG A 113 -19.02 10.90 -0.34
C ARG A 113 -19.70 11.66 0.80
N SER A 114 -21.01 11.49 0.95
CA SER A 114 -21.72 11.94 2.14
C SER A 114 -21.57 10.85 3.22
N LEU A 115 -20.63 11.05 4.13
CA LEU A 115 -20.37 10.09 5.21
C LEU A 115 -21.34 10.28 6.37
N PRO A 116 -21.74 9.18 7.07
CA PRO A 116 -22.51 9.27 8.31
C PRO A 116 -21.81 10.16 9.35
N PRO A 117 -22.54 10.98 10.12
CA PRO A 117 -21.93 11.92 11.06
C PRO A 117 -21.25 11.22 12.26
N ASP A 118 -21.67 10.01 12.57
CA ASP A 118 -21.17 9.15 13.66
C ASP A 118 -20.05 8.22 13.24
N ILE A 119 -19.59 8.31 11.99
CA ILE A 119 -18.53 7.43 11.49
C ILE A 119 -17.22 7.60 12.26
N ARG A 120 -16.64 6.49 12.68
CA ARG A 120 -15.40 6.44 13.49
C ARG A 120 -14.41 5.43 12.91
N PRO A 121 -13.81 5.71 11.74
CA PRO A 121 -12.80 4.81 11.19
C PRO A 121 -11.54 4.85 12.07
N CYS A 122 -10.89 3.69 12.21
CA CYS A 122 -9.56 3.67 12.80
C CYS A 122 -8.59 4.58 12.03
N CYS A 123 -7.66 5.17 12.77
CA CYS A 123 -6.44 5.78 12.23
C CYS A 123 -6.67 7.03 11.38
N GLY A 124 -7.87 7.57 11.36
CA GLY A 124 -8.25 8.78 10.65
C GLY A 124 -9.07 8.55 9.39
N ARG A 125 -9.55 9.64 8.84
CA ARG A 125 -10.41 9.65 7.64
C ARG A 125 -9.57 9.65 6.36
N VAL A 126 -8.83 8.57 6.14
CA VAL A 126 -7.85 8.43 5.05
C VAL A 126 -8.38 7.58 3.90
N ASN A 127 -7.90 7.85 2.70
CA ASN A 127 -8.11 7.04 1.51
C ASN A 127 -6.82 6.99 0.69
N ARG A 128 -6.43 5.79 0.20
CA ARG A 128 -5.11 5.58 -0.42
C ARG A 128 -5.13 5.54 -1.93
N GLY A 129 -6.29 5.75 -2.57
CA GLY A 129 -6.35 5.89 -4.02
C GLY A 129 -7.50 5.15 -4.68
N LEU A 130 -7.44 5.14 -5.99
CA LEU A 130 -8.44 4.58 -6.90
C LEU A 130 -7.86 3.40 -7.69
N ALA A 131 -8.74 2.59 -8.26
CA ALA A 131 -8.43 1.71 -9.37
C ALA A 131 -9.21 2.14 -10.62
N ILE A 132 -8.80 1.68 -11.80
CA ILE A 132 -9.45 2.04 -13.06
C ILE A 132 -9.60 0.82 -13.97
N LEU A 133 -10.76 0.70 -14.64
CA LEU A 133 -11.01 -0.26 -15.71
C LEU A 133 -12.10 0.27 -16.65
N GLY A 134 -11.86 0.19 -17.94
CA GLY A 134 -12.79 0.70 -18.94
C GLY A 134 -12.96 2.21 -18.83
N ASP A 135 -14.18 2.61 -18.60
CA ASP A 135 -14.63 3.97 -18.38
C ASP A 135 -14.94 4.30 -16.90
N LYS A 136 -14.52 3.44 -15.96
CA LYS A 136 -14.84 3.55 -14.53
C LYS A 136 -13.61 3.64 -13.68
N VAL A 137 -13.67 4.50 -12.65
CA VAL A 137 -12.75 4.47 -11.50
C VAL A 137 -13.49 3.92 -10.28
N PHE A 138 -12.78 3.12 -9.48
CA PHE A 138 -13.33 2.43 -8.31
C PHE A 138 -12.74 3.00 -7.03
N LEU A 139 -13.61 3.22 -6.06
CA LEU A 139 -13.33 3.81 -4.77
C LEU A 139 -13.84 2.89 -3.66
N GLY A 140 -13.00 2.57 -2.67
CA GLY A 140 -13.45 2.05 -1.39
C GLY A 140 -13.73 3.19 -0.42
N THR A 141 -14.73 3.08 0.45
CA THR A 141 -15.14 4.19 1.30
C THR A 141 -15.10 3.86 2.79
N LEU A 142 -15.03 4.90 3.62
CA LEU A 142 -14.96 4.80 5.07
C LEU A 142 -16.24 4.23 5.70
N ASP A 143 -17.39 4.38 5.04
CA ASP A 143 -18.65 3.74 5.43
C ASP A 143 -18.83 2.33 4.83
N ALA A 144 -17.71 1.69 4.48
CA ALA A 144 -17.63 0.31 3.99
C ALA A 144 -18.44 0.04 2.70
N HIS A 145 -18.37 0.95 1.73
CA HIS A 145 -18.90 0.76 0.38
C HIS A 145 -17.79 0.62 -0.65
N VAL A 146 -18.11 0.00 -1.78
CA VAL A 146 -17.33 0.06 -3.03
C VAL A 146 -18.17 0.80 -4.05
N ILE A 147 -17.59 1.80 -4.69
CA ILE A 147 -18.27 2.68 -5.63
C ILE A 147 -17.54 2.68 -6.97
N ALA A 148 -18.28 2.60 -8.06
CA ALA A 148 -17.76 2.92 -9.39
C ALA A 148 -18.23 4.32 -9.80
N LEU A 149 -17.29 5.15 -10.20
CA LEU A 149 -17.54 6.46 -10.78
C LEU A 149 -17.21 6.43 -12.27
N ASP A 150 -17.98 7.12 -13.08
CA ASP A 150 -17.61 7.39 -14.48
C ASP A 150 -16.31 8.19 -14.53
N ALA A 151 -15.30 7.69 -15.21
CA ALA A 151 -13.96 8.27 -15.22
C ALA A 151 -13.91 9.68 -15.85
N LYS A 152 -14.86 10.04 -16.72
CA LYS A 152 -14.90 11.34 -17.40
C LYS A 152 -15.64 12.40 -16.59
N THR A 153 -16.66 12.01 -15.82
CA THR A 153 -17.60 12.94 -15.19
C THR A 153 -17.58 12.90 -13.67
N GLY A 154 -17.06 11.81 -13.05
CA GLY A 154 -17.13 11.58 -11.61
C GLY A 154 -18.52 11.17 -11.10
N ASN A 155 -19.49 10.94 -11.97
CA ASN A 155 -20.83 10.51 -11.57
C ASN A 155 -20.82 9.05 -11.11
N VAL A 156 -21.65 8.74 -10.09
CA VAL A 156 -21.79 7.37 -9.59
C VAL A 156 -22.46 6.49 -10.64
N VAL A 157 -21.81 5.38 -10.99
CA VAL A 157 -22.34 4.34 -11.88
C VAL A 157 -23.04 3.25 -11.07
N TRP A 158 -22.38 2.79 -10.00
CA TRP A 158 -22.96 1.88 -9.02
C TRP A 158 -22.30 2.10 -7.65
N ASP A 159 -23.02 1.75 -6.58
CA ASP A 159 -22.63 1.90 -5.19
C ASP A 159 -23.12 0.68 -4.41
N VAL A 160 -22.22 -0.06 -3.75
CA VAL A 160 -22.52 -1.34 -3.08
C VAL A 160 -21.94 -1.33 -1.67
N GLY A 161 -22.79 -1.51 -0.66
CA GLY A 161 -22.38 -1.75 0.72
C GLY A 161 -21.73 -3.12 0.88
N THR A 162 -20.57 -3.17 1.52
CA THR A 162 -19.82 -4.40 1.75
C THR A 162 -20.07 -4.96 3.14
N SER A 163 -20.21 -4.08 4.13
CA SER A 163 -20.37 -4.43 5.54
C SER A 163 -20.99 -3.27 6.33
N ASP A 164 -21.26 -3.50 7.60
CA ASP A 164 -21.87 -2.53 8.51
C ASP A 164 -20.78 -1.65 9.15
N TYR A 165 -20.68 -0.37 8.71
CA TYR A 165 -19.71 0.59 9.24
C TYR A 165 -19.86 0.84 10.75
N SER A 166 -21.10 0.72 11.27
CA SER A 166 -21.37 0.95 12.70
C SER A 166 -20.67 -0.06 13.60
N LYS A 167 -20.22 -1.19 13.03
CA LYS A 167 -19.41 -2.22 13.71
C LYS A 167 -17.90 -1.98 13.57
N GLY A 168 -17.48 -0.88 12.95
CA GLY A 168 -16.08 -0.52 12.77
C GLY A 168 -15.46 -0.93 11.43
N TYR A 169 -16.25 -1.50 10.49
CA TYR A 169 -15.76 -1.78 9.13
C TYR A 169 -15.57 -0.50 8.33
N SER A 170 -14.47 -0.41 7.60
CA SER A 170 -14.20 0.65 6.63
C SER A 170 -13.31 0.14 5.50
N ILE A 171 -13.18 0.89 4.41
CA ILE A 171 -12.27 0.58 3.31
C ILE A 171 -11.37 1.79 3.08
N THR A 172 -10.07 1.63 3.32
CA THR A 172 -9.07 2.72 3.22
C THR A 172 -8.04 2.49 2.12
N LEU A 173 -8.03 1.30 1.52
CA LEU A 173 -7.11 0.92 0.45
C LEU A 173 -7.56 1.44 -0.91
N ALA A 174 -6.61 1.52 -1.88
CA ALA A 174 -6.95 1.57 -3.29
C ALA A 174 -7.40 0.17 -3.74
N PRO A 175 -8.55 0.00 -4.42
CA PRO A 175 -8.96 -1.30 -4.94
C PRO A 175 -7.92 -1.88 -5.93
N LEU A 176 -7.87 -3.21 -6.07
CA LEU A 176 -7.05 -3.89 -7.07
C LEU A 176 -7.97 -4.44 -8.17
N VAL A 177 -7.72 -4.06 -9.41
CA VAL A 177 -8.45 -4.64 -10.55
C VAL A 177 -7.64 -5.81 -11.11
N ILE A 178 -8.27 -6.98 -11.24
CA ILE A 178 -7.72 -8.15 -11.93
C ILE A 178 -8.78 -8.64 -12.94
N ASN A 179 -8.44 -8.69 -14.22
CA ASN A 179 -9.39 -9.00 -15.28
C ASN A 179 -10.61 -8.06 -15.22
N ARG A 180 -11.78 -8.58 -14.89
CA ARG A 180 -13.03 -7.82 -14.73
C ARG A 180 -13.50 -7.75 -13.28
N LEU A 181 -12.64 -8.06 -12.34
CA LEU A 181 -12.93 -8.07 -10.91
C LEU A 181 -12.27 -6.89 -10.23
N VAL A 182 -13.00 -6.25 -9.33
CA VAL A 182 -12.52 -5.24 -8.40
C VAL A 182 -12.36 -5.91 -7.04
N LEU A 183 -11.13 -6.06 -6.57
CA LEU A 183 -10.81 -6.68 -5.30
C LEU A 183 -10.60 -5.61 -4.24
N ILE A 184 -11.15 -5.83 -3.05
CA ILE A 184 -10.96 -5.01 -1.85
C ILE A 184 -10.73 -5.87 -0.63
N GLY A 185 -10.06 -5.33 0.35
CA GLY A 185 -10.08 -5.80 1.73
C GLY A 185 -10.66 -4.73 2.64
N VAL A 186 -10.87 -5.04 3.90
CA VAL A 186 -11.44 -4.12 4.88
C VAL A 186 -10.45 -3.73 5.95
N SER A 187 -10.67 -2.54 6.53
CA SER A 187 -10.04 -2.03 7.75
C SER A 187 -10.97 -2.23 8.95
N GLY A 188 -10.44 -2.06 10.17
CA GLY A 188 -11.22 -2.08 11.40
C GLY A 188 -10.83 -3.21 12.37
N GLY A 189 -9.61 -3.75 12.26
CA GLY A 189 -9.09 -4.76 13.20
C GLY A 189 -9.25 -4.33 14.65
N GLU A 190 -9.05 -3.06 14.93
CA GLU A 190 -9.12 -2.44 16.25
C GLU A 190 -10.54 -2.39 16.86
N TYR A 191 -11.56 -2.73 16.07
CA TYR A 191 -12.96 -2.78 16.51
C TYR A 191 -13.48 -4.21 16.68
N GLY A 192 -12.61 -5.21 16.60
CA GLY A 192 -13.03 -6.61 16.70
C GLY A 192 -13.97 -7.02 15.57
N ILE A 193 -13.63 -6.67 14.35
CA ILE A 193 -14.32 -7.15 13.15
C ILE A 193 -13.88 -8.57 12.80
N ARG A 194 -14.58 -9.24 11.92
CA ARG A 194 -14.09 -10.42 11.20
C ARG A 194 -13.63 -9.97 9.81
N GLY A 195 -12.33 -9.87 9.61
CA GLY A 195 -11.72 -9.38 8.37
C GLY A 195 -12.10 -10.24 7.15
N PHE A 196 -12.07 -9.62 5.97
CA PHE A 196 -12.33 -10.31 4.71
C PHE A 196 -11.70 -9.59 3.51
N ILE A 197 -11.59 -10.35 2.41
CA ILE A 197 -11.26 -9.86 1.07
C ILE A 197 -12.42 -10.23 0.16
N ASP A 198 -12.92 -9.27 -0.62
CA ASP A 198 -14.03 -9.43 -1.56
C ASP A 198 -13.58 -9.18 -3.01
N ALA A 199 -14.25 -9.83 -3.95
CA ALA A 199 -14.21 -9.45 -5.36
C ALA A 199 -15.59 -9.11 -5.89
N TYR A 200 -15.64 -8.02 -6.67
CA TYR A 200 -16.85 -7.50 -7.28
C TYR A 200 -16.70 -7.47 -8.80
N ASP A 201 -17.78 -7.71 -9.51
CA ASP A 201 -17.85 -7.51 -10.96
C ASP A 201 -17.73 -6.01 -11.29
N ALA A 202 -16.73 -5.64 -12.06
CA ALA A 202 -16.43 -4.22 -12.35
C ALA A 202 -17.55 -3.51 -13.11
N ALA A 203 -18.37 -4.23 -13.88
CA ALA A 203 -19.46 -3.64 -14.66
C ALA A 203 -20.71 -3.38 -13.79
N THR A 204 -21.02 -4.29 -12.87
CA THR A 204 -22.31 -4.32 -12.16
C THR A 204 -22.24 -4.06 -10.66
N GLY A 205 -21.04 -4.17 -10.04
CA GLY A 205 -20.89 -4.13 -8.59
C GLY A 205 -21.35 -5.42 -7.87
N ALA A 206 -21.76 -6.45 -8.60
CA ALA A 206 -22.18 -7.71 -7.97
C ALA A 206 -20.98 -8.43 -7.34
N ARG A 207 -21.09 -8.76 -6.04
CA ARG A 207 -20.05 -9.53 -5.36
C ARG A 207 -19.97 -10.94 -5.94
N LYS A 208 -18.75 -11.36 -6.35
CA LYS A 208 -18.47 -12.68 -6.92
C LYS A 208 -18.09 -13.68 -5.84
N TRP A 209 -17.22 -13.28 -4.92
CA TRP A 209 -16.80 -14.11 -3.79
C TRP A 209 -16.37 -13.24 -2.60
N ARG A 210 -16.31 -13.87 -1.42
CA ARG A 210 -15.73 -13.36 -0.18
C ARG A 210 -14.82 -14.42 0.41
N PHE A 211 -13.60 -14.04 0.76
CA PHE A 211 -12.69 -14.82 1.58
C PHE A 211 -12.59 -14.16 2.97
N TYR A 212 -13.06 -14.86 4.00
CA TYR A 212 -12.86 -14.39 5.38
C TYR A 212 -11.43 -14.68 5.81
N THR A 213 -10.72 -13.66 6.32
CA THR A 213 -9.34 -13.79 6.81
C THR A 213 -9.26 -14.49 8.17
N ILE A 214 -10.42 -14.73 8.81
CA ILE A 214 -10.53 -15.54 10.01
C ILE A 214 -11.49 -16.69 9.71
N PRO A 215 -11.03 -17.95 9.82
CA PRO A 215 -11.84 -19.12 9.49
C PRO A 215 -12.96 -19.36 10.51
N ALA A 216 -14.12 -19.81 10.02
CA ALA A 216 -15.24 -20.25 10.82
C ALA A 216 -15.09 -21.73 11.23
N PRO A 217 -15.92 -22.24 12.15
CA PRO A 217 -15.93 -23.65 12.50
C PRO A 217 -16.04 -24.56 11.27
N GLY A 218 -15.13 -25.54 11.18
CA GLY A 218 -15.01 -26.46 10.04
C GLY A 218 -14.14 -25.96 8.88
N GLU A 219 -13.69 -24.71 8.88
CA GLU A 219 -12.70 -24.19 7.92
C GLU A 219 -11.28 -24.41 8.44
N PRO A 220 -10.28 -24.71 7.56
CA PRO A 220 -8.89 -24.87 7.97
C PRO A 220 -8.34 -23.61 8.67
N GLY A 221 -7.67 -23.80 9.81
CA GLY A 221 -7.13 -22.72 10.62
C GLY A 221 -8.05 -22.26 11.77
N HIS A 222 -9.31 -22.70 11.81
CA HIS A 222 -10.23 -22.37 12.90
C HIS A 222 -9.73 -22.88 14.25
N GLU A 223 -9.07 -24.03 14.28
CA GLU A 223 -8.49 -24.65 15.46
C GLU A 223 -7.42 -23.79 16.14
N THR A 224 -6.95 -22.73 15.48
CA THR A 224 -5.99 -21.77 16.03
C THR A 224 -6.65 -20.62 16.81
N TRP A 225 -7.97 -20.66 16.99
CA TRP A 225 -8.75 -19.67 17.70
C TRP A 225 -9.46 -20.29 18.91
N GLU A 226 -9.33 -19.68 20.07
CA GLU A 226 -9.98 -20.12 21.29
C GLU A 226 -11.48 -19.77 21.28
N GLY A 227 -12.33 -20.77 21.46
CA GLY A 227 -13.77 -20.57 21.62
C GLY A 227 -14.41 -19.74 20.49
N ASP A 228 -15.08 -18.66 20.87
CA ASP A 228 -15.80 -17.75 19.97
C ASP A 228 -14.96 -16.53 19.54
N SER A 229 -13.68 -16.44 19.91
CA SER A 229 -12.82 -15.29 19.60
C SER A 229 -12.68 -15.02 18.10
N TRP A 230 -12.81 -16.06 17.26
CA TRP A 230 -12.81 -15.92 15.79
C TRP A 230 -13.88 -14.97 15.24
N LYS A 231 -15.01 -14.78 15.96
CA LYS A 231 -16.12 -13.91 15.52
C LYS A 231 -15.73 -12.43 15.48
N ILE A 232 -14.78 -12.05 16.33
CA ILE A 232 -14.32 -10.68 16.56
C ILE A 232 -12.79 -10.56 16.45
N GLY A 233 -12.17 -11.51 15.75
CA GLY A 233 -10.72 -11.73 15.78
C GLY A 233 -9.86 -10.76 14.97
N GLY A 234 -10.40 -9.76 14.30
CA GLY A 234 -9.61 -8.76 13.55
C GLY A 234 -9.18 -9.24 12.16
N ALA A 235 -7.88 -9.36 11.95
CA ALA A 235 -7.22 -9.75 10.70
C ALA A 235 -7.67 -8.95 9.45
N PRO A 236 -7.69 -7.61 9.48
CA PRO A 236 -8.10 -6.77 8.36
C PRO A 236 -7.08 -6.85 7.22
N ALA A 237 -7.52 -6.62 5.96
CA ALA A 237 -6.66 -6.52 4.78
C ALA A 237 -6.78 -5.10 4.20
N TRP A 238 -6.16 -4.12 4.85
CA TRP A 238 -6.40 -2.70 4.61
C TRP A 238 -5.39 -2.02 3.68
N ILE A 239 -4.49 -2.78 3.06
CA ILE A 239 -3.58 -2.33 1.99
C ILE A 239 -3.79 -3.17 0.74
N THR A 240 -3.59 -2.55 -0.42
CA THR A 240 -3.75 -3.14 -1.75
C THR A 240 -2.79 -4.31 -1.95
N GLY A 241 -3.32 -5.45 -2.40
CA GLY A 241 -2.55 -6.64 -2.75
C GLY A 241 -1.79 -6.51 -4.08
N THR A 242 -1.14 -7.60 -4.47
CA THR A 242 -0.41 -7.75 -5.74
C THR A 242 -0.93 -8.95 -6.52
N TYR A 243 -0.51 -9.09 -7.78
CA TYR A 243 -0.99 -10.15 -8.65
C TYR A 243 0.13 -10.69 -9.54
N ASP A 244 0.20 -12.02 -9.63
CA ASP A 244 1.06 -12.73 -10.57
C ASP A 244 0.21 -13.32 -11.69
N PRO A 245 0.22 -12.72 -12.89
CA PRO A 245 -0.58 -13.22 -14.01
C PRO A 245 -0.07 -14.57 -14.53
N ALA A 246 1.21 -14.93 -14.33
CA ALA A 246 1.76 -16.19 -14.81
C ALA A 246 1.17 -17.41 -14.09
N THR A 247 0.84 -17.24 -12.79
CA THR A 247 0.26 -18.31 -11.96
C THR A 247 -1.21 -18.07 -11.63
N ASN A 248 -1.81 -16.98 -12.15
CA ASN A 248 -3.15 -16.50 -11.79
C ASN A 248 -3.34 -16.48 -10.27
N THR A 249 -2.43 -15.78 -9.56
CA THR A 249 -2.44 -15.73 -8.09
C THR A 249 -2.40 -14.29 -7.61
N THR A 250 -3.34 -13.90 -6.75
CA THR A 250 -3.28 -12.62 -6.05
C THR A 250 -2.77 -12.81 -4.64
N PHE A 251 -1.88 -11.89 -4.22
CA PHE A 251 -1.26 -11.94 -2.90
C PHE A 251 -1.79 -10.79 -2.04
N TRP A 252 -2.31 -11.14 -0.88
CA TRP A 252 -2.85 -10.21 0.09
C TRP A 252 -2.22 -10.42 1.45
N THR A 253 -2.12 -9.37 2.20
CA THR A 253 -1.55 -9.40 3.54
C THR A 253 -2.60 -8.93 4.54
N THR A 254 -2.57 -9.53 5.73
CA THR A 254 -3.56 -9.29 6.79
C THR A 254 -2.92 -8.63 8.00
N GLY A 255 -3.73 -7.88 8.72
CA GLY A 255 -3.34 -7.17 9.92
C GLY A 255 -3.49 -7.99 11.20
N ASN A 256 -3.45 -7.27 12.29
CA ASN A 256 -3.44 -7.75 13.66
C ASN A 256 -4.66 -8.63 14.01
N PRO A 257 -4.49 -9.60 14.93
CA PRO A 257 -5.63 -10.20 15.60
C PRO A 257 -6.27 -9.20 16.58
N SER A 258 -7.51 -9.42 16.99
CA SER A 258 -8.22 -8.58 17.95
C SER A 258 -8.58 -9.34 19.23
N PRO A 259 -8.41 -8.74 20.42
CA PRO A 259 -7.82 -7.43 20.69
C PRO A 259 -6.31 -7.39 20.38
N SER A 260 -5.81 -6.25 19.89
CA SER A 260 -4.45 -6.15 19.30
C SER A 260 -3.32 -6.33 20.32
N ASN A 261 -3.52 -5.89 21.57
CA ASN A 261 -2.47 -5.88 22.60
C ASN A 261 -2.78 -6.85 23.75
N ARG A 262 -3.59 -7.86 23.51
CA ARG A 262 -3.95 -8.86 24.52
C ARG A 262 -4.27 -10.21 23.88
N GLY A 263 -3.40 -11.19 24.09
CA GLY A 263 -3.58 -12.56 23.62
C GLY A 263 -4.56 -13.39 24.44
N ALA A 264 -4.74 -13.04 25.73
CA ALA A 264 -5.64 -13.77 26.62
C ALA A 264 -7.09 -13.75 26.10
N GLY A 265 -7.68 -14.94 25.95
CA GLY A 265 -9.03 -15.14 25.38
C GLY A 265 -9.05 -15.38 23.87
N ARG A 266 -7.89 -15.46 23.23
CA ARG A 266 -7.72 -15.89 21.83
C ARG A 266 -6.49 -16.80 21.66
N ALA A 267 -6.29 -17.75 22.57
CA ALA A 267 -5.15 -18.67 22.52
C ALA A 267 -5.01 -19.35 21.14
N GLY A 268 -3.77 -19.71 20.80
CA GLY A 268 -3.37 -20.28 19.50
C GLY A 268 -2.76 -19.26 18.54
N ASP A 269 -2.39 -19.69 17.36
CA ASP A 269 -1.65 -18.88 16.36
C ASP A 269 -2.50 -17.78 15.71
N ASN A 270 -3.84 -17.84 15.83
CA ASN A 270 -4.82 -16.88 15.30
C ASN A 270 -4.76 -16.72 13.76
N LEU A 271 -4.81 -17.83 13.02
CA LEU A 271 -4.83 -17.81 11.55
C LEU A 271 -6.12 -17.14 11.02
N TYR A 272 -6.03 -16.30 9.99
CA TYR A 272 -4.87 -15.88 9.21
C TYR A 272 -4.53 -14.41 9.52
N SER A 273 -4.43 -14.00 10.80
CA SER A 273 -3.88 -12.69 11.15
C SER A 273 -2.38 -12.63 10.81
N ASN A 274 -1.87 -11.43 10.58
CA ASN A 274 -0.45 -11.15 10.29
C ASN A 274 0.15 -12.10 9.25
N SER A 275 -0.59 -12.35 8.18
CA SER A 275 -0.26 -13.39 7.19
C SER A 275 -0.18 -12.82 5.78
N LEU A 276 0.61 -13.49 4.94
CA LEU A 276 0.60 -13.40 3.49
C LEU A 276 -0.30 -14.52 2.96
N LEU A 277 -1.30 -14.16 2.16
CA LEU A 277 -2.28 -15.06 1.58
C LEU A 277 -2.08 -15.11 0.07
N ALA A 278 -1.99 -16.29 -0.51
CA ALA A 278 -2.04 -16.52 -1.96
C ALA A 278 -3.42 -17.02 -2.32
N LEU A 279 -4.20 -16.21 -3.03
CA LEU A 279 -5.57 -16.52 -3.40
C LEU A 279 -5.69 -16.70 -4.93
N ASP A 280 -6.60 -17.56 -5.33
CA ASP A 280 -7.10 -17.60 -6.69
C ASP A 280 -8.03 -16.39 -6.91
N PRO A 281 -7.73 -15.47 -7.83
CA PRO A 281 -8.52 -14.23 -7.98
C PRO A 281 -9.92 -14.46 -8.54
N ASP A 282 -10.16 -15.57 -9.25
CA ASP A 282 -11.46 -15.85 -9.86
C ASP A 282 -12.45 -16.45 -8.86
N THR A 283 -11.94 -17.17 -7.85
CA THR A 283 -12.77 -17.93 -6.89
C THR A 283 -12.63 -17.52 -5.43
N GLY A 284 -11.58 -16.76 -5.09
CA GLY A 284 -11.22 -16.42 -3.71
C GLY A 284 -10.64 -17.59 -2.90
N LYS A 285 -10.36 -18.73 -3.52
CA LYS A 285 -9.81 -19.90 -2.81
C LYS A 285 -8.37 -19.68 -2.40
N LEU A 286 -8.05 -20.01 -1.14
CA LEU A 286 -6.69 -20.00 -0.62
C LEU A 286 -5.88 -21.12 -1.25
N LYS A 287 -4.74 -20.77 -1.86
CA LYS A 287 -3.76 -21.69 -2.42
C LYS A 287 -2.71 -22.09 -1.38
N TRP A 288 -2.17 -21.08 -0.67
CA TRP A 288 -1.24 -21.21 0.44
C TRP A 288 -1.20 -19.92 1.27
N TYR A 289 -0.61 -20.00 2.45
CA TYR A 289 -0.37 -18.85 3.32
C TYR A 289 1.01 -18.94 4.00
N PHE A 290 1.48 -17.78 4.49
CA PHE A 290 2.63 -17.66 5.38
C PHE A 290 2.31 -16.67 6.48
N GLN A 291 2.44 -17.05 7.76
CA GLN A 291 2.18 -16.17 8.90
C GLN A 291 3.51 -15.56 9.41
N PHE A 292 3.58 -14.22 9.45
CA PHE A 292 4.78 -13.48 9.85
C PHE A 292 4.95 -13.41 11.38
N THR A 293 3.86 -13.20 12.11
CA THR A 293 3.82 -13.09 13.57
C THR A 293 2.64 -13.91 14.08
N ARG A 294 2.93 -14.96 14.83
CA ARG A 294 1.92 -15.80 15.47
C ARG A 294 1.46 -15.14 16.77
N HIS A 295 0.19 -15.28 17.11
CA HIS A 295 -0.36 -14.81 18.39
C HIS A 295 0.06 -13.37 18.74
N ASP A 296 0.08 -12.47 17.77
CA ASP A 296 0.60 -11.12 17.92
C ASP A 296 -0.13 -10.34 19.05
N GLU A 297 0.65 -9.75 19.95
CA GLU A 297 0.19 -8.89 21.04
C GLU A 297 0.74 -7.46 20.95
N HIS A 298 1.29 -7.06 19.78
CA HIS A 298 1.99 -5.79 19.58
C HIS A 298 1.42 -4.94 18.44
N ASP A 299 0.28 -5.36 17.87
CA ASP A 299 -0.32 -4.67 16.72
C ASP A 299 0.63 -4.67 15.48
N TYR A 300 1.32 -5.79 15.24
CA TYR A 300 2.29 -5.91 14.14
C TYR A 300 1.66 -6.27 12.81
N ASP A 301 0.63 -5.52 12.40
CA ASP A 301 0.04 -5.67 11.06
C ASP A 301 1.05 -6.08 9.99
N ALA A 302 0.79 -7.16 9.27
CA ALA A 302 1.63 -7.56 8.14
C ALA A 302 1.17 -6.98 6.79
N THR A 303 0.36 -5.93 6.80
CA THR A 303 -0.35 -5.40 5.63
C THR A 303 0.52 -4.64 4.62
N GLN A 304 1.85 -4.58 4.79
CA GLN A 304 2.75 -3.96 3.82
C GLN A 304 2.65 -4.66 2.46
N VAL A 305 2.81 -3.88 1.38
CA VAL A 305 2.70 -4.40 0.00
C VAL A 305 3.69 -5.57 -0.22
N PRO A 306 3.21 -6.77 -0.59
CA PRO A 306 4.08 -7.89 -0.94
C PRO A 306 4.65 -7.66 -2.34
N VAL A 307 5.95 -7.38 -2.45
CA VAL A 307 6.60 -7.07 -3.74
C VAL A 307 7.08 -8.34 -4.41
N LEU A 308 6.64 -8.55 -5.67
CA LEU A 308 7.02 -9.71 -6.46
C LEU A 308 8.35 -9.42 -7.19
N VAL A 309 9.34 -10.27 -6.96
CA VAL A 309 10.68 -10.15 -7.54
C VAL A 309 11.06 -11.43 -8.26
N ASP A 310 11.53 -11.30 -9.50
CA ASP A 310 12.13 -12.39 -10.26
C ASP A 310 13.64 -12.16 -10.32
N ASP A 311 14.42 -13.12 -9.79
CA ASP A 311 15.87 -13.02 -9.75
C ASP A 311 16.53 -14.36 -10.04
N GLY A 312 17.22 -14.46 -11.17
CA GLY A 312 17.98 -15.66 -11.55
C GLY A 312 17.16 -16.95 -11.62
N GLY A 313 15.91 -16.86 -12.06
CA GLY A 313 14.96 -18.00 -12.12
C GLY A 313 14.26 -18.31 -10.80
N ARG A 314 14.53 -17.54 -9.73
CA ARG A 314 13.76 -17.58 -8.47
C ARG A 314 12.58 -16.64 -8.55
N HIS A 315 11.42 -17.10 -8.11
CA HIS A 315 10.20 -16.30 -7.99
C HIS A 315 9.97 -15.98 -6.51
N LEU A 316 10.18 -14.74 -6.14
CA LEU A 316 10.22 -14.31 -4.74
C LEU A 316 9.08 -13.35 -4.44
N ILE A 317 8.66 -13.35 -3.17
CA ILE A 317 7.94 -12.25 -2.54
C ILE A 317 8.86 -11.67 -1.48
N VAL A 318 9.08 -10.36 -1.54
CA VAL A 318 9.88 -9.65 -0.54
C VAL A 318 9.01 -8.64 0.20
N GLN A 319 9.19 -8.54 1.51
CA GLN A 319 8.44 -7.62 2.36
C GLN A 319 9.28 -7.17 3.55
N ALA A 320 9.39 -5.85 3.75
CA ALA A 320 9.78 -5.29 5.02
C ALA A 320 8.53 -5.19 5.89
N ASN A 321 8.50 -5.92 7.00
CA ASN A 321 7.31 -6.06 7.83
C ASN A 321 7.33 -5.11 9.03
N ARG A 322 6.14 -4.74 9.51
CA ARG A 322 5.94 -3.87 10.68
C ARG A 322 6.65 -4.39 11.93
N ASN A 323 6.78 -5.72 12.04
CA ASN A 323 7.47 -6.40 13.15
C ASN A 323 9.01 -6.25 13.16
N GLY A 324 9.60 -5.54 12.19
CA GLY A 324 11.04 -5.22 12.12
C GLY A 324 11.89 -6.22 11.34
N PHE A 325 11.30 -7.26 10.77
CA PHE A 325 12.00 -8.21 9.90
C PHE A 325 11.73 -7.94 8.42
N PHE A 326 12.75 -8.14 7.61
CA PHE A 326 12.68 -8.25 6.15
C PHE A 326 12.57 -9.72 5.78
N TYR A 327 11.51 -10.07 5.07
CA TYR A 327 11.19 -11.45 4.69
C TYR A 327 11.40 -11.65 3.20
N VAL A 328 11.96 -12.82 2.86
CA VAL A 328 12.02 -13.33 1.49
C VAL A 328 11.31 -14.68 1.49
N VAL A 329 10.27 -14.81 0.68
CA VAL A 329 9.40 -15.97 0.61
C VAL A 329 9.38 -16.49 -0.82
N ASP A 330 9.41 -17.81 -1.00
CA ASP A 330 9.19 -18.44 -2.30
C ASP A 330 7.74 -18.21 -2.75
N ARG A 331 7.56 -17.55 -3.88
CA ARG A 331 6.24 -17.12 -4.38
C ARG A 331 5.33 -18.28 -4.77
N SER A 332 5.92 -19.42 -5.14
CA SER A 332 5.17 -20.58 -5.62
C SER A 332 4.59 -21.41 -4.47
N THR A 333 5.28 -21.43 -3.34
CA THR A 333 5.00 -22.37 -2.24
C THR A 333 4.66 -21.70 -0.91
N GLY A 334 4.94 -20.39 -0.76
CA GLY A 334 4.84 -19.70 0.52
C GLY A 334 5.96 -20.06 1.52
N LYS A 335 6.98 -20.83 1.10
CA LYS A 335 8.09 -21.23 1.97
C LYS A 335 8.96 -20.02 2.30
N LEU A 336 9.24 -19.80 3.58
CA LEU A 336 10.21 -18.81 4.03
C LEU A 336 11.63 -19.20 3.56
N LEU A 337 12.32 -18.25 2.92
CA LEU A 337 13.72 -18.39 2.50
C LEU A 337 14.65 -17.62 3.44
N SER A 338 14.25 -16.42 3.88
CA SER A 338 14.97 -15.68 4.91
C SER A 338 14.05 -14.73 5.68
N ALA A 339 14.39 -14.50 6.95
CA ALA A 339 13.84 -13.44 7.79
C ALA A 339 15.02 -12.78 8.50
N THR A 340 15.29 -11.49 8.24
CA THR A 340 16.44 -10.77 8.79
C THR A 340 15.98 -9.43 9.33
N THR A 341 16.43 -9.03 10.51
CA THR A 341 16.05 -7.73 11.07
C THR A 341 16.58 -6.60 10.19
N TYR A 342 15.73 -5.64 9.88
CA TYR A 342 16.12 -4.42 9.18
C TYR A 342 15.92 -3.17 10.05
N ALA A 343 15.37 -3.32 11.25
CA ALA A 343 15.19 -2.31 12.28
C ALA A 343 15.52 -2.89 13.65
N LYS A 344 15.48 -2.07 14.70
CA LYS A 344 15.66 -2.55 16.07
C LYS A 344 14.51 -3.46 16.49
N VAL A 345 14.84 -4.68 16.91
CA VAL A 345 13.87 -5.71 17.34
C VAL A 345 14.24 -6.19 18.72
N THR A 346 13.28 -6.20 19.65
CA THR A 346 13.45 -6.76 21.00
C THR A 346 12.35 -7.78 21.36
N TRP A 347 11.27 -7.89 20.57
CA TRP A 347 10.19 -8.84 20.80
C TRP A 347 10.58 -10.28 20.47
N SER A 348 11.59 -10.46 19.63
CA SER A 348 12.08 -11.77 19.19
C SER A 348 13.60 -11.79 19.20
N ASN A 349 14.20 -12.89 19.67
CA ASN A 349 15.63 -13.18 19.61
C ASN A 349 15.94 -14.60 19.11
N ALA A 350 14.92 -15.35 18.73
CA ALA A 350 15.00 -16.71 18.26
C ALA A 350 14.10 -16.93 17.02
N LYS A 351 14.33 -18.02 16.34
CA LYS A 351 13.51 -18.51 15.22
C LYS A 351 13.16 -19.96 15.45
N ASP A 352 11.97 -20.35 14.97
CA ASP A 352 11.58 -21.77 14.98
C ASP A 352 12.36 -22.58 13.93
N ALA A 353 12.07 -23.88 13.85
CA ALA A 353 12.75 -24.80 12.90
C ALA A 353 12.50 -24.43 11.42
N SER A 354 11.48 -23.64 11.11
CA SER A 354 11.19 -23.13 9.77
C SER A 354 11.83 -21.75 9.49
N GLY A 355 12.50 -21.16 10.49
CA GLY A 355 13.16 -19.86 10.39
C GLY A 355 12.25 -18.66 10.68
N VAL A 356 11.02 -18.89 11.13
CA VAL A 356 10.08 -17.84 11.51
C VAL A 356 10.47 -17.28 12.87
N PRO A 357 10.51 -15.92 13.05
CA PRO A 357 10.76 -15.32 14.35
C PRO A 357 9.71 -15.74 15.38
N VAL A 358 10.18 -16.02 16.61
CA VAL A 358 9.34 -16.44 17.73
C VAL A 358 9.36 -15.34 18.80
N GLU A 359 8.21 -15.06 19.36
CA GLU A 359 8.07 -14.09 20.44
C GLU A 359 8.78 -14.58 21.71
N ARG A 360 9.41 -13.67 22.41
CA ARG A 360 10.00 -13.88 23.73
C ARG A 360 8.93 -13.70 24.80
N GLU A 361 8.91 -14.55 25.81
CA GLU A 361 7.98 -14.42 26.94
C GLU A 361 8.06 -13.05 27.63
N GLU A 362 9.29 -12.49 27.74
CA GLU A 362 9.52 -11.20 28.38
C GLU A 362 9.05 -10.01 27.55
N ALA A 363 8.65 -10.22 26.28
CA ALA A 363 8.08 -9.19 25.42
C ALA A 363 6.55 -9.10 25.52
N SER A 364 5.89 -10.13 26.05
CA SER A 364 4.43 -10.14 26.18
C SER A 364 3.95 -8.98 27.08
N PRO A 365 2.92 -8.24 26.69
CA PRO A 365 2.40 -7.11 27.43
C PRO A 365 1.97 -7.49 28.87
N THR A 366 2.26 -6.62 29.84
CA THR A 366 1.88 -6.81 31.26
C THR A 366 1.00 -5.66 31.75
N LEU A 367 0.40 -5.81 32.93
CA LEU A 367 -0.40 -4.73 33.53
C LEU A 367 0.44 -3.46 33.83
N THR A 368 1.72 -3.62 34.09
CA THR A 368 2.64 -2.51 34.40
C THR A 368 3.38 -1.97 33.18
N GLY A 369 3.26 -2.64 32.04
CA GLY A 369 3.90 -2.29 30.78
C GLY A 369 5.28 -2.94 30.59
N VAL A 370 5.62 -3.24 29.34
CA VAL A 370 6.90 -3.81 28.90
C VAL A 370 7.44 -2.99 27.74
N PRO A 371 8.71 -2.54 27.77
CA PRO A 371 9.31 -1.83 26.65
C PRO A 371 9.67 -2.80 25.51
N VAL A 372 9.12 -2.57 24.31
CA VAL A 372 9.31 -3.39 23.13
C VAL A 372 9.65 -2.54 21.90
N CYS A 373 10.56 -3.04 21.07
CA CYS A 373 10.91 -2.50 19.76
C CYS A 373 10.68 -3.57 18.67
N PRO A 374 10.12 -3.19 17.52
CA PRO A 374 9.50 -1.90 17.21
C PRO A 374 8.31 -1.61 18.12
N GLY A 375 7.92 -0.34 18.24
CA GLY A 375 6.65 0.04 18.88
C GLY A 375 5.43 -0.36 18.05
N ALA A 376 4.22 -0.06 18.52
CA ALA A 376 2.96 -0.45 17.87
C ALA A 376 2.80 0.07 16.43
N ILE A 377 3.35 1.24 16.12
CA ILE A 377 3.34 1.76 14.74
C ILE A 377 4.26 0.96 13.81
N GLY A 378 5.22 0.21 14.40
CA GLY A 378 6.12 -0.70 13.71
C GLY A 378 7.35 -0.06 13.07
N ALA A 379 8.22 -0.91 12.54
CA ALA A 379 9.44 -0.53 11.83
C ALA A 379 9.15 0.05 10.42
N THR A 380 8.00 -0.20 9.87
CA THR A 380 7.35 0.41 8.70
C THR A 380 5.85 0.27 8.86
N ASN A 381 5.05 0.86 7.94
CA ASN A 381 3.59 0.73 8.01
C ASN A 381 3.00 0.72 6.58
N TRP A 382 1.99 1.55 6.25
CA TRP A 382 1.36 1.61 4.91
C TRP A 382 2.25 2.18 3.81
N MET A 383 3.37 2.79 4.15
CA MET A 383 4.25 3.45 3.20
C MET A 383 4.71 2.45 2.15
N SER A 384 4.36 2.71 0.88
CA SER A 384 4.70 1.76 -0.19
C SER A 384 6.21 1.67 -0.38
N PRO A 385 6.78 0.46 -0.39
CA PRO A 385 8.18 0.24 -0.78
C PRO A 385 8.33 0.34 -2.30
N THR A 386 9.59 0.29 -2.77
CA THR A 386 9.91 0.11 -4.20
C THR A 386 11.02 -0.92 -4.38
N TYR A 387 10.98 -1.66 -5.48
CA TYR A 387 12.08 -2.53 -5.93
C TYR A 387 12.58 -2.06 -7.29
N ASP A 388 13.85 -1.75 -7.37
CA ASP A 388 14.51 -1.32 -8.59
C ASP A 388 15.24 -2.50 -9.25
N PRO A 389 14.80 -2.93 -10.45
CA PRO A 389 15.41 -4.06 -11.15
C PRO A 389 16.84 -3.76 -11.68
N GLN A 390 17.25 -2.50 -11.80
CA GLN A 390 18.59 -2.12 -12.26
C GLN A 390 19.60 -2.25 -11.12
N THR A 391 19.29 -1.70 -9.94
CA THR A 391 20.15 -1.81 -8.75
C THR A 391 19.96 -3.13 -8.03
N LYS A 392 18.84 -3.84 -8.29
CA LYS A 392 18.38 -5.03 -7.56
C LYS A 392 18.18 -4.78 -6.06
N LEU A 393 17.89 -3.53 -5.67
CA LEU A 393 17.65 -3.15 -4.29
C LEU A 393 16.16 -2.91 -4.03
N PHE A 394 15.76 -3.27 -2.83
CA PHE A 394 14.46 -2.96 -2.25
C PHE A 394 14.62 -1.74 -1.34
N TYR A 395 13.82 -0.69 -1.57
CA TYR A 395 13.87 0.53 -0.78
C TYR A 395 12.61 0.64 0.07
N VAL A 396 12.79 1.02 1.32
CA VAL A 396 11.70 1.13 2.29
C VAL A 396 11.91 2.29 3.24
N THR A 397 10.82 2.94 3.60
CA THR A 397 10.79 3.87 4.72
C THR A 397 10.77 3.08 6.02
N ALA A 398 11.83 3.22 6.81
CA ALA A 398 11.99 2.57 8.10
C ALA A 398 11.77 3.56 9.26
N ARG A 399 11.31 3.03 10.40
CA ARG A 399 11.04 3.76 11.64
C ARG A 399 11.75 3.08 12.79
N GLU A 400 12.44 3.86 13.61
CA GLU A 400 13.09 3.41 14.83
C GLU A 400 12.37 4.04 16.01
N GLN A 401 11.42 3.31 16.55
CA GLN A 401 10.59 3.71 17.68
C GLN A 401 10.32 2.49 18.54
N CYS A 402 10.36 2.65 19.87
CA CYS A 402 9.99 1.62 20.83
C CYS A 402 8.84 2.14 21.67
N ASP A 403 7.93 1.26 22.07
CA ASP A 403 6.80 1.64 22.92
C ASP A 403 6.77 0.76 24.18
N ILE A 404 6.08 1.23 25.21
CA ILE A 404 5.74 0.46 26.40
C ILE A 404 4.35 -0.13 26.16
N PHE A 405 4.26 -1.46 26.10
CA PHE A 405 3.01 -2.18 25.90
C PHE A 405 2.45 -2.64 27.23
N SER A 406 1.21 -2.27 27.51
CA SER A 406 0.46 -2.76 28.67
C SER A 406 -0.73 -3.60 28.24
N THR A 407 -1.26 -4.43 29.10
CA THR A 407 -2.47 -5.23 28.83
C THR A 407 -3.47 -5.10 29.98
N ALA A 408 -4.75 -5.07 29.66
CA ALA A 408 -5.84 -5.07 30.62
C ALA A 408 -7.08 -5.76 30.05
N PRO A 409 -7.91 -6.42 30.88
CA PRO A 409 -9.20 -6.90 30.41
C PRO A 409 -10.06 -5.75 29.88
N GLN A 410 -10.61 -5.92 28.69
CA GLN A 410 -11.54 -4.99 28.07
C GLN A 410 -12.75 -5.77 27.57
N PRO A 411 -13.99 -5.40 27.95
CA PRO A 411 -15.19 -6.00 27.36
C PRO A 411 -15.32 -5.58 25.89
N TYR A 412 -15.75 -6.51 25.04
CA TYR A 412 -16.05 -6.20 23.65
C TYR A 412 -17.37 -5.44 23.54
N GLU A 413 -17.37 -4.36 22.78
CA GLU A 413 -18.55 -3.59 22.39
C GLU A 413 -18.45 -3.27 20.89
N ALA A 414 -19.43 -3.72 20.10
CA ALA A 414 -19.40 -3.55 18.65
C ALA A 414 -19.32 -2.06 18.25
N GLY A 415 -18.42 -1.73 17.33
CA GLY A 415 -18.20 -0.37 16.86
C GLY A 415 -17.37 0.52 17.81
N HIS A 416 -16.88 -0.04 18.91
CA HIS A 416 -15.96 0.63 19.82
C HIS A 416 -14.58 0.00 19.74
N ALA A 417 -13.54 0.82 20.02
CA ALA A 417 -12.16 0.35 20.00
C ALA A 417 -11.94 -0.79 21.01
N PHE A 418 -11.34 -1.88 20.54
CA PHE A 418 -11.12 -3.12 21.29
C PHE A 418 -9.63 -3.50 21.22
N TYR A 419 -8.78 -2.71 21.87
CA TYR A 419 -7.34 -2.95 21.90
C TYR A 419 -6.90 -3.98 22.93
N GLY A 420 -7.69 -4.17 23.99
CA GLY A 420 -7.30 -4.98 25.16
C GLY A 420 -6.18 -4.35 25.97
N SER A 421 -5.82 -3.09 25.70
CA SER A 421 -4.90 -2.26 26.48
C SER A 421 -4.49 -0.97 25.75
N ALA A 422 -3.32 -0.43 26.18
CA ALA A 422 -2.71 0.75 25.57
C ALA A 422 -1.21 0.51 25.32
N TYR A 423 -0.65 1.29 24.42
CA TYR A 423 0.79 1.45 24.24
C TYR A 423 1.15 2.92 24.36
N PHE A 424 2.35 3.19 24.86
CA PHE A 424 2.86 4.54 25.07
C PHE A 424 4.27 4.64 24.51
N PRO A 425 4.66 5.80 23.94
CA PRO A 425 6.03 6.02 23.53
C PRO A 425 6.99 5.76 24.70
N ASN A 426 8.07 5.04 24.44
CA ASN A 426 9.13 4.84 25.43
C ASN A 426 10.17 5.94 25.28
N ASP A 427 9.95 7.06 25.96
CA ASP A 427 10.80 8.26 25.90
C ASP A 427 12.22 8.01 26.47
N ASP A 428 12.39 6.99 27.33
CA ASP A 428 13.70 6.59 27.86
C ASP A 428 14.54 5.81 26.85
N ALA A 429 13.91 5.26 25.80
CA ALA A 429 14.58 4.53 24.74
C ALA A 429 14.91 5.44 23.60
N GLN A 430 16.07 6.10 23.57
CA GLN A 430 16.63 6.84 22.44
C GLN A 430 15.62 7.70 21.63
N PRO A 431 15.94 8.88 21.12
CA PRO A 431 15.02 9.69 20.33
C PRO A 431 14.52 8.89 19.12
N PHE A 432 13.24 9.00 18.84
CA PHE A 432 12.61 8.39 17.65
C PHE A 432 13.18 9.02 16.40
N TRP A 433 13.48 8.19 15.40
CA TRP A 433 13.98 8.65 14.12
C TRP A 433 13.48 7.76 12.98
N GLY A 434 13.61 8.21 11.77
CA GLY A 434 13.25 7.47 10.58
C GLY A 434 14.42 7.32 9.63
N ALA A 435 14.24 6.48 8.61
CA ALA A 435 15.22 6.35 7.53
C ALA A 435 14.56 5.88 6.23
N VAL A 436 15.25 6.11 5.11
CA VAL A 436 15.11 5.27 3.92
C VAL A 436 16.25 4.26 3.94
N ARG A 437 15.92 2.98 3.82
CA ARG A 437 16.87 1.87 3.75
C ARG A 437 16.82 1.18 2.40
N ALA A 438 17.99 0.94 1.81
CA ALA A 438 18.13 0.08 0.65
C ALA A 438 18.57 -1.31 1.09
N ILE A 439 17.76 -2.31 0.83
CA ILE A 439 18.00 -3.70 1.24
C ILE A 439 18.23 -4.54 0.00
N ASP A 440 19.25 -5.37 0.01
CA ASP A 440 19.51 -6.36 -1.03
C ASP A 440 18.69 -7.65 -0.74
N PRO A 441 17.68 -7.99 -1.55
CA PRO A 441 16.86 -9.17 -1.29
C PRO A 441 17.62 -10.49 -1.35
N ALA A 442 18.76 -10.54 -2.06
CA ALA A 442 19.57 -11.75 -2.17
C ALA A 442 20.32 -12.08 -0.87
N THR A 443 20.73 -11.05 -0.12
CA THR A 443 21.50 -11.17 1.11
C THR A 443 20.75 -10.74 2.36
N SER A 444 19.60 -10.05 2.18
CA SER A 444 18.81 -9.39 3.22
C SER A 444 19.59 -8.31 4.00
N GLN A 445 20.68 -7.79 3.42
CA GLN A 445 21.54 -6.77 4.05
C GLN A 445 21.15 -5.37 3.64
N VAL A 446 21.16 -4.43 4.58
CA VAL A 446 21.06 -3.00 4.31
C VAL A 446 22.36 -2.54 3.65
N LYS A 447 22.26 -2.02 2.42
CA LYS A 447 23.41 -1.51 1.63
C LYS A 447 23.71 -0.05 1.96
N TRP A 448 22.67 0.76 2.15
CA TRP A 448 22.79 2.14 2.60
C TRP A 448 21.55 2.59 3.37
N GLU A 449 21.69 3.64 4.14
CA GLU A 449 20.66 4.27 4.96
C GLU A 449 20.76 5.79 4.85
N LEU A 450 19.63 6.45 4.59
CA LEU A 450 19.46 7.89 4.77
C LEU A 450 18.58 8.15 5.98
N ARG A 451 19.14 8.73 7.04
CA ARG A 451 18.38 9.07 8.27
C ARG A 451 17.55 10.33 8.10
N HIS A 452 16.35 10.30 8.70
CA HIS A 452 15.46 11.45 8.92
C HIS A 452 15.48 11.84 10.40
N LEU A 453 15.16 13.10 10.68
CA LEU A 453 15.07 13.59 12.06
C LEU A 453 13.95 12.91 12.84
N SER A 454 12.79 12.71 12.17
CA SER A 454 11.62 12.07 12.75
C SER A 454 11.21 10.82 11.95
N PRO A 455 10.45 9.89 12.55
CA PRO A 455 9.88 8.77 11.82
C PRO A 455 8.97 9.24 10.68
N SER A 456 9.34 8.90 9.43
CA SER A 456 8.61 9.32 8.24
C SER A 456 7.37 8.46 7.96
N TRP A 457 6.44 9.04 7.19
CA TRP A 457 5.20 8.42 6.72
C TRP A 457 5.11 8.35 5.19
N SER A 458 6.15 8.80 4.49
CA SER A 458 6.19 8.79 3.02
C SER A 458 6.57 7.42 2.48
N GLY A 459 5.92 7.00 1.39
CA GLY A 459 6.43 5.90 0.58
C GLY A 459 7.61 6.31 -0.29
N VAL A 460 8.12 5.35 -1.05
CA VAL A 460 9.26 5.50 -1.96
C VAL A 460 8.90 5.09 -3.39
N LEU A 461 9.58 5.69 -4.38
CA LEU A 461 9.47 5.40 -5.81
C LEU A 461 10.87 5.31 -6.39
N SER A 462 11.19 4.28 -7.17
CA SER A 462 12.43 4.23 -7.96
C SER A 462 12.18 4.40 -9.46
N THR A 463 13.18 4.91 -10.18
CA THR A 463 13.09 5.15 -11.63
C THR A 463 14.35 4.72 -12.36
N ALA A 464 14.22 4.42 -13.67
CA ALA A 464 15.34 4.10 -14.54
C ALA A 464 16.38 5.24 -14.65
N GLY A 465 16.02 6.45 -14.22
CA GLY A 465 16.98 7.56 -14.08
C GLY A 465 18.00 7.40 -12.95
N GLY A 466 17.98 6.26 -12.23
CA GLY A 466 18.86 5.97 -11.10
C GLY A 466 18.48 6.75 -9.84
N LEU A 467 17.21 7.09 -9.68
CA LEU A 467 16.70 7.89 -8.58
C LEU A 467 15.72 7.12 -7.69
N VAL A 468 15.77 7.45 -6.40
CA VAL A 468 14.70 7.12 -5.43
C VAL A 468 14.08 8.42 -4.94
N PHE A 469 12.75 8.54 -5.09
CA PHE A 469 11.98 9.67 -4.58
C PHE A 469 11.30 9.29 -3.28
N THR A 470 11.32 10.21 -2.30
CA THR A 470 10.68 10.03 -0.99
C THR A 470 10.40 11.38 -0.34
N GLY A 471 9.59 11.36 0.72
CA GLY A 471 9.39 12.53 1.58
C GLY A 471 9.75 12.23 3.03
N ASP A 472 9.66 13.25 3.89
CA ASP A 472 9.85 13.10 5.32
C ASP A 472 8.73 13.78 6.14
N ALA A 473 8.81 13.65 7.47
CA ALA A 473 7.86 14.25 8.39
C ALA A 473 8.05 15.79 8.49
N GLU A 474 9.23 16.28 8.18
CA GLU A 474 9.59 17.70 8.17
C GLU A 474 9.10 18.42 6.91
N GLY A 475 8.50 17.69 5.96
CA GLY A 475 7.89 18.24 4.75
C GLY A 475 8.85 18.36 3.56
N ASN A 476 10.02 17.74 3.61
CA ASN A 476 10.90 17.67 2.45
C ASN A 476 10.43 16.58 1.50
N PHE A 477 10.34 16.87 0.22
CA PHE A 477 10.29 15.90 -0.86
C PHE A 477 11.65 15.85 -1.53
N MET A 478 12.22 14.67 -1.71
CA MET A 478 13.63 14.47 -2.07
C MET A 478 13.79 13.52 -3.25
N ALA A 479 14.84 13.76 -4.05
CA ALA A 479 15.39 12.82 -5.02
C ALA A 479 16.77 12.35 -4.53
N LEU A 480 16.91 11.03 -4.36
CA LEU A 480 18.13 10.39 -3.89
C LEU A 480 18.78 9.63 -5.04
N ASP A 481 20.10 9.54 -5.04
CA ASP A 481 20.84 8.60 -5.86
C ASP A 481 20.52 7.16 -5.40
N ALA A 482 20.00 6.32 -6.28
CA ALA A 482 19.52 4.99 -5.95
C ALA A 482 20.65 4.06 -5.45
N ALA A 483 21.88 4.24 -5.92
CA ALA A 483 23.00 3.39 -5.55
C ALA A 483 23.61 3.74 -4.18
N SER A 484 23.53 5.01 -3.76
CA SER A 484 24.25 5.50 -2.58
C SER A 484 23.38 6.15 -1.50
N GLY A 485 22.13 6.48 -1.79
CA GLY A 485 21.24 7.21 -0.87
C GLY A 485 21.56 8.70 -0.75
N LYS A 486 22.52 9.23 -1.54
CA LYS A 486 22.89 10.65 -1.51
C LYS A 486 21.73 11.52 -1.99
N ILE A 487 21.38 12.57 -1.24
CA ILE A 487 20.39 13.56 -1.66
C ILE A 487 20.96 14.38 -2.84
N LEU A 488 20.26 14.34 -3.97
CA LEU A 488 20.60 15.10 -5.18
C LEU A 488 19.74 16.36 -5.32
N TRP A 489 18.53 16.33 -4.74
CA TRP A 489 17.59 17.44 -4.77
C TRP A 489 16.57 17.30 -3.64
N HIS A 490 16.06 18.43 -3.16
CA HIS A 490 14.91 18.47 -2.25
C HIS A 490 14.06 19.71 -2.50
N PHE A 491 12.78 19.62 -2.08
CA PHE A 491 11.84 20.73 -2.08
C PHE A 491 11.05 20.68 -0.76
N GLN A 492 10.96 21.85 -0.09
CA GLN A 492 10.16 21.98 1.13
C GLN A 492 8.70 22.21 0.74
N CYS A 493 7.83 21.21 0.99
CA CYS A 493 6.41 21.23 0.67
C CYS A 493 5.57 22.05 1.66
N GLY A 494 6.14 22.42 2.81
CA GLY A 494 5.46 23.19 3.86
C GLY A 494 4.55 22.35 4.78
N ALA A 495 4.48 21.03 4.57
CA ALA A 495 3.73 20.09 5.40
C ALA A 495 4.30 18.68 5.26
N SER A 496 4.11 17.85 6.30
CA SER A 496 4.56 16.44 6.31
C SER A 496 4.03 15.66 5.11
N VAL A 497 4.88 14.78 4.57
CA VAL A 497 4.54 13.89 3.45
C VAL A 497 4.01 12.57 3.98
N TYR A 498 2.74 12.25 3.67
CA TYR A 498 2.08 10.99 4.05
C TYR A 498 1.82 10.07 2.85
N ALA A 499 2.00 10.57 1.64
CA ALA A 499 1.71 9.85 0.41
C ALA A 499 2.92 9.08 -0.11
N SER A 500 2.66 8.23 -1.08
CA SER A 500 3.71 7.57 -1.87
C SER A 500 3.86 8.27 -3.22
N PRO A 501 5.07 8.64 -3.65
CA PRO A 501 5.28 9.32 -4.93
C PRO A 501 5.00 8.40 -6.11
N MET A 502 4.66 9.00 -7.26
CA MET A 502 4.51 8.34 -8.55
C MET A 502 5.06 9.24 -9.67
N THR A 503 5.29 8.67 -10.85
CA THR A 503 5.82 9.41 -12.01
C THR A 503 5.04 9.07 -13.28
N TYR A 504 4.98 10.04 -14.19
CA TYR A 504 4.29 9.92 -15.48
C TYR A 504 4.96 10.83 -16.52
N ALA A 505 4.53 10.74 -17.77
CA ALA A 505 4.99 11.66 -18.80
C ALA A 505 3.84 12.18 -19.66
N ILE A 506 3.93 13.43 -20.10
CA ILE A 506 3.00 14.07 -21.04
C ILE A 506 3.80 14.79 -22.08
N ASP A 507 3.51 14.55 -23.38
CA ASP A 507 4.20 15.15 -24.52
C ASP A 507 5.73 14.99 -24.42
N GLY A 508 6.18 13.81 -24.00
CA GLY A 508 7.61 13.51 -23.84
C GLY A 508 8.29 14.18 -22.65
N ARG A 509 7.54 14.85 -21.76
CA ARG A 509 8.07 15.47 -20.53
C ARG A 509 7.68 14.63 -19.32
N GLN A 510 8.66 14.24 -18.53
CA GLN A 510 8.48 13.49 -17.29
C GLN A 510 8.09 14.42 -16.14
N TYR A 511 7.17 13.92 -15.31
CA TYR A 511 6.73 14.54 -14.06
C TYR A 511 6.85 13.53 -12.92
N VAL A 512 7.09 14.04 -11.71
CA VAL A 512 6.98 13.26 -10.46
C VAL A 512 5.96 13.96 -9.57
N ALA A 513 4.96 13.21 -9.08
CA ALA A 513 3.90 13.75 -8.25
C ALA A 513 3.93 13.17 -6.83
N ILE A 514 3.58 14.02 -5.86
CA ILE A 514 3.50 13.69 -4.44
C ILE A 514 2.45 14.55 -3.74
N ALA A 515 1.74 13.97 -2.78
CA ALA A 515 0.88 14.74 -1.88
C ALA A 515 1.61 15.03 -0.56
N ALA A 516 1.50 16.27 -0.08
CA ALA A 516 2.03 16.72 1.20
C ALA A 516 1.01 17.65 1.89
N GLY A 517 0.74 17.42 3.15
CA GLY A 517 -0.34 18.11 3.87
C GLY A 517 -1.67 17.91 3.17
N THR A 518 -2.23 18.97 2.58
CA THR A 518 -3.49 18.97 1.81
C THR A 518 -3.27 19.30 0.33
N THR A 519 -2.02 19.31 -0.14
CA THR A 519 -1.63 19.75 -1.48
C THR A 519 -1.02 18.60 -2.28
N LEU A 520 -1.48 18.42 -3.51
CA LEU A 520 -0.85 17.56 -4.50
C LEU A 520 0.08 18.40 -5.38
N PHE A 521 1.35 18.03 -5.43
CA PHE A 521 2.39 18.68 -6.24
C PHE A 521 2.79 17.80 -7.42
N ALA A 522 3.14 18.43 -8.52
CA ALA A 522 3.88 17.81 -9.62
C ALA A 522 5.15 18.59 -9.91
N PHE A 523 6.25 17.88 -10.05
CA PHE A 523 7.58 18.40 -10.35
C PHE A 523 8.04 17.91 -11.72
N GLY A 524 8.85 18.70 -12.40
CA GLY A 524 9.45 18.35 -13.69
C GLY A 524 10.65 19.23 -13.99
N LEU A 525 11.35 18.92 -15.06
CA LEU A 525 12.46 19.76 -15.54
C LEU A 525 11.91 21.08 -16.10
N PRO A 526 12.69 22.17 -16.11
CA PRO A 526 12.30 23.49 -16.62
C PRO A 526 11.66 23.51 -17.99
#